data_1cb0712c01ad3ea27ec1815575767049
#
_entry.id   1cb0712c01ad3ea27ec1815575767049
#
_cell.length_a   1.000
_cell.length_b   1.000
_cell.length_c   1.000
_cell.angle_alpha   90.00
_cell.angle_beta   90.00
_cell.angle_gamma   90.00
#
_symmetry.space_group_name_H-M   'P 1'
#
loop_
_entity.id
_entity.type
_entity.pdbx_description
1 polymer ?
#
loop_
_entity_poly.entity_id
_entity_poly.type
_entity_poly.pdbx_seq_one_letter_code
_entity_poly.pdbx_strand_id
1 'polypeptide(L)'
;MPTVAQVDMLHRELSTAVILFQEAISRQLGVSAAERKCLSVLWDLGVATPGQLLAATGLSSGAITGIVDRLERAGYARREPNPNDRRSLLIHPLRQAELARKIGPAFEGLRGAMEQVIGSYTDAERALIQRHLRATIAVLREQTEAMSAPKRKGREAKPAA
;
A
#
# COMPACT_ATOMS: atom_id res chain seq x y z
N MET A 1 -17.63 11.12 28.08
CA MET A 1 -16.77 10.02 27.56
C MET A 1 -17.19 9.72 26.13
N PRO A 2 -16.26 9.61 25.17
CA PRO A 2 -16.62 9.24 23.79
C PRO A 2 -17.21 7.84 23.74
N THR A 3 -18.24 7.67 22.94
CA THR A 3 -18.89 6.37 22.72
C THR A 3 -18.15 5.54 21.68
N VAL A 4 -18.40 4.22 21.61
CA VAL A 4 -17.86 3.34 20.58
C VAL A 4 -18.21 3.87 19.17
N ALA A 5 -19.44 4.32 18.95
CA ALA A 5 -19.89 4.86 17.66
C ALA A 5 -19.11 6.13 17.25
N GLN A 6 -18.78 7.01 18.21
CA GLN A 6 -17.98 8.19 17.93
C GLN A 6 -16.55 7.83 17.54
N VAL A 7 -15.95 6.85 18.17
CA VAL A 7 -14.61 6.36 17.79
C VAL A 7 -14.63 5.70 16.40
N ASP A 8 -15.67 4.90 16.09
CA ASP A 8 -15.83 4.28 14.77
C ASP A 8 -15.99 5.33 13.65
N MET A 9 -16.74 6.40 13.91
CA MET A 9 -16.86 7.52 12.96
C MET A 9 -15.49 8.17 12.67
N LEU A 10 -14.67 8.39 13.71
CA LEU A 10 -13.32 8.94 13.53
C LEU A 10 -12.39 8.01 12.74
N HIS A 11 -12.53 6.69 12.88
CA HIS A 11 -11.80 5.74 12.02
C HIS A 11 -12.14 5.90 10.54
N ARG A 12 -13.42 6.11 10.21
CA ARG A 12 -13.86 6.34 8.82
C ARG A 12 -13.32 7.66 8.27
N GLU A 13 -13.36 8.73 9.08
CA GLU A 13 -12.80 10.02 8.71
C GLU A 13 -11.28 9.93 8.51
N LEU A 14 -10.57 9.27 9.41
CA LEU A 14 -9.12 9.04 9.29
C LEU A 14 -8.80 8.25 8.01
N SER A 15 -9.55 7.18 7.73
CA SER A 15 -9.38 6.40 6.50
C SER A 15 -9.54 7.27 5.26
N THR A 16 -10.58 8.10 5.23
CA THR A 16 -10.83 9.03 4.12
C THR A 16 -9.69 10.05 3.98
N ALA A 17 -9.25 10.66 5.08
CA ALA A 17 -8.16 11.63 5.06
C ALA A 17 -6.84 11.02 4.55
N VAL A 18 -6.52 9.80 4.96
CA VAL A 18 -5.35 9.06 4.46
C VAL A 18 -5.44 8.83 2.96
N ILE A 19 -6.60 8.38 2.45
CA ILE A 19 -6.81 8.16 1.01
C ILE A 19 -6.62 9.48 0.24
N LEU A 20 -7.25 10.57 0.68
CA LEU A 20 -7.15 11.88 0.02
C LEU A 20 -5.70 12.41 0.00
N PHE A 21 -4.95 12.26 1.09
CA PHE A 21 -3.54 12.62 1.13
C PHE A 21 -2.73 11.79 0.12
N GLN A 22 -2.95 10.49 0.09
CA GLN A 22 -2.25 9.60 -0.85
C GLN A 22 -2.60 9.91 -2.31
N GLU A 23 -3.84 10.28 -2.60
CA GLU A 23 -4.24 10.73 -3.95
C GLU A 23 -3.59 12.06 -4.34
N ALA A 24 -3.46 13.00 -3.39
CA ALA A 24 -2.75 14.26 -3.63
C ALA A 24 -1.28 14.00 -4.01
N ILE A 25 -0.60 13.10 -3.31
CA ILE A 25 0.77 12.67 -3.67
C ILE A 25 0.80 12.01 -5.06
N SER A 26 -0.15 11.14 -5.37
CA SER A 26 -0.23 10.48 -6.68
C SER A 26 -0.41 11.49 -7.81
N ARG A 27 -1.29 12.48 -7.64
CA ARG A 27 -1.48 13.58 -8.60
C ARG A 27 -0.20 14.41 -8.78
N GLN A 28 0.51 14.71 -7.69
CA GLN A 28 1.78 15.45 -7.75
C GLN A 28 2.86 14.69 -8.52
N LEU A 29 2.88 13.38 -8.44
CA LEU A 29 3.78 12.51 -9.21
C LEU A 29 3.31 12.27 -10.65
N GLY A 30 2.05 12.51 -10.96
CA GLY A 30 1.45 12.19 -12.26
C GLY A 30 1.22 10.69 -12.46
N VAL A 31 0.95 9.94 -11.38
CA VAL A 31 0.70 8.49 -11.40
C VAL A 31 -0.59 8.16 -10.65
N SER A 32 -1.18 7.00 -10.95
CA SER A 32 -2.30 6.47 -10.18
C SER A 32 -1.87 5.97 -8.80
N ALA A 33 -2.82 5.78 -7.89
CA ALA A 33 -2.55 5.22 -6.56
C ALA A 33 -1.90 3.82 -6.64
N ALA A 34 -2.32 2.98 -7.59
CA ALA A 34 -1.75 1.65 -7.80
C ALA A 34 -0.31 1.71 -8.32
N GLU A 35 -0.02 2.60 -9.27
CA GLU A 35 1.34 2.85 -9.77
C GLU A 35 2.25 3.37 -8.67
N ARG A 36 1.78 4.34 -7.89
CA ARG A 36 2.52 4.85 -6.73
C ARG A 36 2.81 3.75 -5.70
N LYS A 37 1.85 2.86 -5.43
CA LYS A 37 2.06 1.72 -4.53
C LYS A 37 3.15 0.78 -5.06
N CYS A 38 3.16 0.48 -6.35
CA CYS A 38 4.22 -0.31 -6.98
C CYS A 38 5.57 0.40 -6.92
N LEU A 39 5.64 1.71 -7.17
CA LEU A 39 6.86 2.50 -7.03
C LEU A 39 7.40 2.46 -5.59
N SER A 40 6.54 2.60 -4.58
CA SER A 40 6.95 2.49 -3.18
C SER A 40 7.60 1.16 -2.88
N VAL A 41 6.98 0.04 -3.32
CA VAL A 41 7.56 -1.30 -3.15
C VAL A 41 8.89 -1.44 -3.89
N LEU A 42 9.00 -0.90 -5.11
CA LEU A 42 10.26 -0.91 -5.87
C LEU A 42 11.36 -0.11 -5.15
N TRP A 43 11.02 1.02 -4.53
CA TRP A 43 12.00 1.80 -3.76
C TRP A 43 12.48 1.07 -2.51
N ASP A 44 11.58 0.37 -1.81
CA ASP A 44 11.91 -0.40 -0.62
C ASP A 44 12.81 -1.62 -0.95
N LEU A 45 12.57 -2.28 -2.09
CA LEU A 45 13.31 -3.47 -2.53
C LEU A 45 14.54 -3.14 -3.39
N GLY A 46 14.63 -1.93 -3.95
CA GLY A 46 15.64 -1.53 -4.92
C GLY A 46 15.43 -2.15 -6.31
N VAL A 47 15.14 -3.44 -6.40
CA VAL A 47 14.80 -4.20 -7.62
C VAL A 47 13.78 -5.27 -7.24
N ALA A 48 12.81 -5.53 -8.09
CA ALA A 48 11.81 -6.56 -7.83
C ALA A 48 11.42 -7.34 -9.09
N THR A 49 11.04 -8.60 -8.91
CA THR A 49 10.33 -9.38 -9.93
C THR A 49 8.83 -9.01 -9.93
N PRO A 50 8.09 -9.27 -11.02
CA PRO A 50 6.63 -9.14 -11.03
C PRO A 50 5.94 -9.92 -9.91
N GLY A 51 6.44 -11.11 -9.57
CA GLY A 51 5.94 -11.92 -8.47
C GLY A 51 6.11 -11.27 -7.09
N GLN A 52 7.23 -10.61 -6.84
CA GLN A 52 7.46 -9.86 -5.60
C GLN A 52 6.52 -8.65 -5.50
N LEU A 53 6.30 -7.92 -6.61
CA LEU A 53 5.33 -6.83 -6.65
C LEU A 53 3.91 -7.32 -6.37
N LEU A 54 3.52 -8.45 -6.97
CA LEU A 54 2.22 -9.10 -6.72
C LEU A 54 2.05 -9.42 -5.24
N ALA A 55 3.01 -10.09 -4.64
CA ALA A 55 2.97 -10.48 -3.23
C ALA A 55 2.90 -9.26 -2.29
N ALA A 56 3.66 -8.20 -2.58
CA ALA A 56 3.72 -7.01 -1.73
C ALA A 56 2.52 -6.06 -1.90
N THR A 57 1.87 -6.06 -3.07
CA THR A 57 0.77 -5.13 -3.36
C THR A 57 -0.61 -5.77 -3.22
N GLY A 58 -0.72 -7.10 -3.32
CA GLY A 58 -1.99 -7.83 -3.38
C GLY A 58 -2.74 -7.67 -4.72
N LEU A 59 -2.10 -7.08 -5.74
CA LEU A 59 -2.70 -6.88 -7.06
C LEU A 59 -2.63 -8.16 -7.91
N SER A 60 -3.48 -8.28 -8.92
CA SER A 60 -3.43 -9.40 -9.86
C SER A 60 -2.22 -9.29 -10.81
N SER A 61 -1.80 -10.43 -11.38
CA SER A 61 -0.69 -10.48 -12.35
C SER A 61 -0.92 -9.57 -13.56
N GLY A 62 -2.14 -9.57 -14.12
CA GLY A 62 -2.49 -8.67 -15.24
C GLY A 62 -2.41 -7.18 -14.84
N ALA A 63 -2.83 -6.83 -13.62
CA ALA A 63 -2.72 -5.46 -13.11
C ALA A 63 -1.26 -5.04 -12.96
N ILE A 64 -0.39 -5.91 -12.40
CA ILE A 64 1.06 -5.63 -12.27
C ILE A 64 1.68 -5.38 -13.64
N THR A 65 1.39 -6.24 -14.64
CA THR A 65 1.92 -6.06 -16.00
C THR A 65 1.54 -4.70 -16.57
N GLY A 66 0.25 -4.34 -16.54
CA GLY A 66 -0.22 -3.05 -17.05
C GLY A 66 0.32 -1.84 -16.28
N ILE A 67 0.52 -1.97 -14.96
CA ILE A 67 1.13 -0.91 -14.14
C ILE A 67 2.59 -0.71 -14.54
N VAL A 68 3.36 -1.78 -14.64
CA VAL A 68 4.78 -1.70 -15.00
C VAL A 68 4.94 -1.13 -16.41
N ASP A 69 4.07 -1.48 -17.38
CA ASP A 69 4.05 -0.88 -18.73
C ASP A 69 3.84 0.64 -18.68
N ARG A 70 2.96 1.13 -17.81
CA ARG A 70 2.72 2.57 -17.66
C ARG A 70 3.88 3.27 -16.96
N LEU A 71 4.46 2.64 -15.93
CA LEU A 71 5.65 3.16 -15.26
C LEU A 71 6.86 3.25 -16.18
N GLU A 72 7.07 2.29 -17.08
CA GLU A 72 8.11 2.35 -18.11
C GLU A 72 7.86 3.49 -19.09
N ARG A 73 6.66 3.61 -19.61
CA ARG A 73 6.29 4.73 -20.51
C ARG A 73 6.48 6.11 -19.87
N ALA A 74 6.24 6.20 -18.54
CA ALA A 74 6.46 7.42 -17.77
C ALA A 74 7.94 7.63 -17.37
N GLY A 75 8.83 6.68 -17.65
CA GLY A 75 10.24 6.74 -17.30
C GLY A 75 10.53 6.54 -15.81
N TYR A 76 9.63 5.89 -15.08
CA TYR A 76 9.76 5.65 -13.63
C TYR A 76 10.26 4.24 -13.30
N ALA A 77 10.23 3.33 -14.25
CA ALA A 77 10.78 1.99 -14.13
C ALA A 77 11.39 1.53 -15.45
N ARG A 78 12.16 0.46 -15.41
CA ARG A 78 12.62 -0.29 -16.59
C ARG A 78 12.62 -1.77 -16.28
N ARG A 79 12.40 -2.60 -17.31
CA ARG A 79 12.55 -4.04 -17.25
C ARG A 79 13.90 -4.48 -17.76
N GLU A 80 14.49 -5.47 -17.11
CA GLU A 80 15.70 -6.16 -17.57
C GLU A 80 15.50 -7.67 -17.45
N PRO A 81 16.15 -8.48 -18.32
CA PRO A 81 16.20 -9.92 -18.12
C PRO A 81 16.83 -10.28 -16.76
N ASN A 82 16.27 -11.23 -16.04
CA ASN A 82 16.86 -11.71 -14.82
C ASN A 82 18.05 -12.64 -15.14
N PRO A 83 19.29 -12.30 -14.74
CA PRO A 83 20.46 -13.12 -15.04
C PRO A 83 20.42 -14.51 -14.38
N ASN A 84 19.65 -14.64 -13.30
CA ASN A 84 19.51 -15.88 -12.53
C ASN A 84 18.31 -16.74 -12.97
N ASP A 85 17.39 -16.18 -13.76
CA ASP A 85 16.21 -16.90 -14.26
C ASP A 85 15.74 -16.29 -15.57
N ARG A 86 16.08 -16.91 -16.69
CA ARG A 86 15.75 -16.44 -18.06
C ARG A 86 14.24 -16.33 -18.34
N ARG A 87 13.39 -16.90 -17.50
CA ARG A 87 11.92 -16.82 -17.63
C ARG A 87 11.34 -15.65 -16.84
N SER A 88 12.15 -14.96 -16.06
CA SER A 88 11.77 -13.87 -15.19
C SER A 88 12.38 -12.55 -15.66
N LEU A 89 11.71 -11.45 -15.31
CA LEU A 89 12.19 -10.09 -15.51
C LEU A 89 12.47 -9.44 -14.15
N LEU A 90 13.44 -8.55 -14.13
CA LEU A 90 13.71 -7.64 -13.05
C LEU A 90 13.15 -6.26 -13.41
N ILE A 91 12.49 -5.62 -12.44
CA ILE A 91 11.95 -4.28 -12.57
C ILE A 91 12.79 -3.37 -11.68
N HIS A 92 13.43 -2.40 -12.31
CA HIS A 92 14.29 -1.42 -11.67
C HIS A 92 13.54 -0.10 -11.54
N PRO A 93 13.50 0.54 -10.36
CA PRO A 93 13.00 1.90 -10.24
C PRO A 93 13.97 2.89 -10.89
N LEU A 94 13.42 3.88 -11.57
CA LEU A 94 14.15 5.01 -12.11
C LEU A 94 13.73 6.30 -11.42
N ARG A 95 14.59 7.34 -11.53
CA ARG A 95 14.32 8.71 -11.06
C ARG A 95 13.93 8.80 -9.57
N GLN A 96 14.30 7.81 -8.74
CA GLN A 96 13.92 7.75 -7.33
C GLN A 96 14.30 9.02 -6.57
N ALA A 97 15.53 9.52 -6.73
CA ALA A 97 15.98 10.73 -6.07
C ALA A 97 15.22 11.99 -6.52
N GLU A 98 14.81 12.06 -7.80
CA GLU A 98 14.00 13.16 -8.31
C GLU A 98 12.59 13.12 -7.73
N LEU A 99 11.95 11.95 -7.74
CA LEU A 99 10.62 11.77 -7.19
C LEU A 99 10.61 12.02 -5.67
N ALA A 100 11.64 11.54 -4.95
CA ALA A 100 11.80 11.80 -3.53
C ALA A 100 11.92 13.31 -3.24
N ARG A 101 12.67 14.07 -4.03
CA ARG A 101 12.74 15.54 -3.88
C ARG A 101 11.39 16.22 -4.13
N LYS A 102 10.60 15.69 -5.07
CA LYS A 102 9.31 16.27 -5.42
C LYS A 102 8.25 16.10 -4.32
N ILE A 103 8.21 14.95 -3.66
CA ILE A 103 7.19 14.63 -2.64
C ILE A 103 7.75 14.63 -1.20
N GLY A 104 9.06 14.62 -1.04
CA GLY A 104 9.73 14.62 0.27
C GLY A 104 9.21 15.71 1.21
N PRO A 105 9.11 16.99 0.78
CA PRO A 105 8.61 18.07 1.64
C PRO A 105 7.20 17.81 2.19
N ALA A 106 6.31 17.18 1.42
CA ALA A 106 4.96 16.83 1.88
C ALA A 106 4.98 15.74 2.97
N PHE A 107 5.85 14.73 2.82
CA PHE A 107 6.02 13.70 3.84
C PHE A 107 6.75 14.20 5.09
N GLU A 108 7.75 15.07 4.93
CA GLU A 108 8.43 15.70 6.06
C GLU A 108 7.49 16.60 6.84
N GLY A 109 6.68 17.41 6.16
CA GLY A 109 5.64 18.23 6.78
C GLY A 109 4.63 17.40 7.55
N LEU A 110 4.12 16.31 6.92
CA LEU A 110 3.21 15.39 7.61
C LEU A 110 3.86 14.75 8.83
N ARG A 111 5.11 14.27 8.71
CA ARG A 111 5.85 13.65 9.82
C ARG A 111 6.00 14.62 10.98
N GLY A 112 6.47 15.85 10.72
CA GLY A 112 6.64 16.86 11.77
C GLY A 112 5.32 17.23 12.46
N ALA A 113 4.21 17.38 11.70
CA ALA A 113 2.90 17.62 12.27
C ALA A 113 2.41 16.43 13.13
N MET A 114 2.61 15.21 12.67
CA MET A 114 2.23 14.01 13.44
C MET A 114 3.09 13.82 14.69
N GLU A 115 4.38 14.15 14.64
CA GLU A 115 5.27 14.15 15.81
C GLU A 115 4.78 15.14 16.88
N GLN A 116 4.31 16.32 16.50
CA GLN A 116 3.70 17.28 17.42
C GLN A 116 2.42 16.75 18.07
N VAL A 117 1.53 16.17 17.26
CA VAL A 117 0.30 15.54 17.78
C VAL A 117 0.63 14.43 18.77
N ILE A 118 1.52 13.51 18.39
CA ILE A 118 1.89 12.36 19.24
C ILE A 118 2.67 12.85 20.48
N GLY A 119 3.50 13.86 20.33
CA GLY A 119 4.26 14.47 21.42
C GLY A 119 3.40 15.19 22.48
N SER A 120 2.19 15.62 22.11
CA SER A 120 1.26 16.26 23.06
C SER A 120 0.61 15.29 24.06
N TYR A 121 0.70 13.98 23.79
CA TYR A 121 0.13 12.94 24.66
C TYR A 121 1.13 12.52 25.75
N THR A 122 0.59 12.13 26.92
CA THR A 122 1.35 11.47 27.98
C THR A 122 1.78 10.06 27.55
N ASP A 123 2.74 9.46 28.26
CA ASP A 123 3.20 8.09 27.99
C ASP A 123 2.05 7.06 28.08
N ALA A 124 1.16 7.23 29.05
CA ALA A 124 -0.01 6.34 29.22
C ALA A 124 -0.99 6.45 28.04
N GLU A 125 -1.22 7.66 27.53
CA GLU A 125 -2.08 7.90 26.36
C GLU A 125 -1.42 7.34 25.11
N ARG A 126 -0.13 7.54 24.90
CA ARG A 126 0.62 6.94 23.78
C ARG A 126 0.55 5.40 23.82
N ALA A 127 0.67 4.80 25.00
CA ALA A 127 0.54 3.35 25.14
C ALA A 127 -0.89 2.86 24.80
N LEU A 128 -1.93 3.61 25.18
CA LEU A 128 -3.31 3.32 24.81
C LEU A 128 -3.52 3.43 23.30
N ILE A 129 -3.06 4.51 22.68
CA ILE A 129 -3.13 4.74 21.23
C ILE A 129 -2.42 3.63 20.47
N GLN A 130 -1.21 3.27 20.90
CA GLN A 130 -0.44 2.19 20.27
C GLN A 130 -1.19 0.85 20.34
N ARG A 131 -1.76 0.50 21.48
CA ARG A 131 -2.55 -0.73 21.66
C ARG A 131 -3.76 -0.73 20.74
N HIS A 132 -4.49 0.40 20.69
CA HIS A 132 -5.66 0.57 19.83
C HIS A 132 -5.32 0.42 18.35
N LEU A 133 -4.29 1.11 17.86
CA LEU A 133 -3.86 1.04 16.47
C LEU A 133 -3.41 -0.37 16.07
N ARG A 134 -2.66 -1.06 16.94
CA ARG A 134 -2.25 -2.46 16.69
C ARG A 134 -3.45 -3.38 16.55
N ALA A 135 -4.44 -3.26 17.43
CA ALA A 135 -5.67 -4.07 17.38
C ALA A 135 -6.46 -3.79 16.10
N THR A 136 -6.64 -2.52 15.74
CA THR A 136 -7.35 -2.11 14.51
C THR A 136 -6.64 -2.64 13.26
N ILE A 137 -5.30 -2.54 13.19
CA ILE A 137 -4.50 -3.07 12.07
C ILE A 137 -4.65 -4.58 11.96
N ALA A 138 -4.64 -5.31 13.08
CA ALA A 138 -4.81 -6.76 13.10
C ALA A 138 -6.18 -7.17 12.53
N VAL A 139 -7.26 -6.53 12.98
CA VAL A 139 -8.62 -6.77 12.48
C VAL A 139 -8.70 -6.51 10.97
N LEU A 140 -8.17 -5.39 10.48
CA LEU A 140 -8.20 -5.06 9.05
C LEU A 140 -7.43 -6.08 8.20
N ARG A 141 -6.28 -6.56 8.67
CA ARG A 141 -5.50 -7.61 7.99
C ARG A 141 -6.28 -8.91 7.91
N GLU A 142 -6.82 -9.37 9.03
CA GLU A 142 -7.62 -10.60 9.10
C GLU A 142 -8.83 -10.55 8.14
N GLN A 143 -9.58 -9.44 8.15
CA GLN A 143 -10.72 -9.27 7.25
C GLN A 143 -10.30 -9.22 5.77
N THR A 144 -9.16 -8.60 5.45
CA THR A 144 -8.62 -8.57 4.09
C THR A 144 -8.23 -9.97 3.62
N GLU A 145 -7.58 -10.75 4.47
CA GLU A 145 -7.23 -12.14 4.17
C GLU A 145 -8.47 -13.01 3.94
N ALA A 146 -9.48 -12.88 4.80
CA ALA A 146 -10.75 -13.59 4.67
C ALA A 146 -11.48 -13.26 3.35
N MET A 147 -11.43 -12.01 2.90
CA MET A 147 -12.00 -11.57 1.61
C MET A 147 -11.20 -12.06 0.41
N SER A 148 -9.89 -12.27 0.57
CA SER A 148 -8.97 -12.68 -0.49
C SER A 148 -8.90 -14.20 -0.66
N ALA A 149 -9.39 -14.98 0.32
CA ALA A 149 -9.41 -16.43 0.25
C ALA A 149 -10.30 -16.91 -0.91
N PRO A 150 -9.84 -17.83 -1.77
CA PRO A 150 -10.64 -18.33 -2.87
C PRO A 150 -11.92 -19.00 -2.33
N LYS A 151 -13.09 -18.55 -2.80
CA LYS A 151 -14.37 -19.20 -2.48
C LYS A 151 -14.24 -20.67 -2.83
N ARG A 152 -14.27 -21.57 -1.85
CA ARG A 152 -14.39 -23.01 -2.08
C ARG A 152 -15.63 -23.21 -2.95
N LYS A 153 -15.42 -23.60 -4.23
CA LYS A 153 -16.52 -24.04 -5.09
C LYS A 153 -17.23 -25.16 -4.34
N GLY A 154 -18.47 -24.91 -3.94
CA GLY A 154 -19.34 -25.91 -3.37
C GLY A 154 -19.36 -27.10 -4.31
N ARG A 155 -18.97 -28.27 -3.81
CA ARG A 155 -19.09 -29.55 -4.50
C ARG A 155 -20.58 -29.83 -4.52
N GLU A 156 -21.27 -29.44 -5.60
CA GLU A 156 -22.63 -29.88 -5.84
C GLU A 156 -22.60 -31.43 -5.87
N ALA A 157 -23.19 -32.01 -4.84
CA ALA A 157 -23.44 -33.42 -4.81
C ALA A 157 -24.42 -33.74 -5.94
N LYS A 158 -23.93 -34.44 -6.97
CA LYS A 158 -24.75 -35.01 -8.05
C LYS A 158 -25.76 -35.97 -7.41
N PRO A 159 -27.08 -35.80 -7.58
CA PRO A 159 -28.03 -36.77 -7.09
C PRO A 159 -27.80 -38.10 -7.83
N ALA A 160 -27.69 -39.18 -7.06
CA ALA A 160 -27.65 -40.53 -7.58
C ALA A 160 -29.01 -40.86 -8.21
N ALA A 161 -28.99 -41.30 -9.45
CA ALA A 161 -30.14 -41.91 -10.17
C ALA A 161 -30.32 -43.36 -9.74
#